data_d3293fbc3967db9f1d569814b616edb1
#
_entry.id   d3293fbc3967db9f1d569814b616edb1
#
_cell.length_a   1.000
_cell.length_b   1.000
_cell.length_c   1.000
_cell.angle_alpha   90.00
_cell.angle_beta   90.00
_cell.angle_gamma   90.00
#
_symmetry.space_group_name_H-M   'P 1'
#
loop_
_entity.id
_entity.type
_entity.pdbx_description
1 polymer ?
#
loop_
_entity_poly.entity_id
_entity_poly.type
_entity_poly.pdbx_seq_one_letter_code
_entity_poly.pdbx_strand_id
1 'polypeptide(L)'
;VIEALGLDMNMKNNRTAYRLSPAYIHDNTIEWSYNMEKLHESLTACVMDNFDILDGYDPEIKFFLNGRAILTMECDDIPDLPAPPMPAPYKEVPGVLGELVGCVADEMKGLTVYPWGCGRFNDQKNIYPCAKDIMAISDSPTALGISASLGQGYKLVKDLDDRFPIAVRDLENSNVFLHMDEVDEYSHQKDPAKKVRVLEHIDRLMEKHFSDAERIVYFVDHGTSSITGEHLPIRVPFWTTFDTSIKNGEDVPLKRVIPRIMGNTWI
;
A
#
# COMPACT_ATOMS: atom_id res chain seq x y z
N VAL A 1 3.13 -5.44 -8.97
CA VAL A 1 2.33 -4.97 -10.14
C VAL A 1 1.30 -3.92 -9.70
N ILE A 2 0.42 -4.28 -8.78
CA ILE A 2 -0.64 -3.36 -8.32
C ILE A 2 -0.06 -2.03 -7.84
N GLU A 3 0.95 -2.06 -6.98
CA GLU A 3 1.60 -0.85 -6.47
C GLU A 3 2.33 -0.05 -7.55
N ALA A 4 2.91 -0.74 -8.55
CA ALA A 4 3.51 -0.05 -9.69
C ALA A 4 2.46 0.77 -10.47
N LEU A 5 1.26 0.22 -10.67
CA LEU A 5 0.14 0.95 -11.27
C LEU A 5 -0.29 2.16 -10.42
N GLY A 6 -0.37 1.99 -9.10
CA GLY A 6 -0.72 3.07 -8.17
C GLY A 6 0.31 4.19 -8.07
N LEU A 7 1.53 3.93 -8.50
CA LEU A 7 2.63 4.90 -8.60
C LEU A 7 2.84 5.44 -10.02
N ASP A 8 1.94 5.17 -10.96
CA ASP A 8 2.08 5.57 -12.39
C ASP A 8 3.41 5.12 -13.01
N MET A 9 3.87 3.91 -12.65
CA MET A 9 5.08 3.34 -13.23
C MET A 9 4.77 2.61 -14.55
N ASN A 10 5.72 2.63 -15.47
CA ASN A 10 5.56 1.92 -16.73
C ASN A 10 5.55 0.40 -16.51
N MET A 11 4.44 -0.25 -16.87
CA MET A 11 4.25 -1.71 -16.79
C MET A 11 4.08 -2.36 -18.17
N LYS A 12 4.36 -1.63 -19.26
CA LYS A 12 4.31 -2.15 -20.65
C LYS A 12 5.59 -2.92 -20.98
N ASN A 13 5.57 -3.66 -22.08
CA ASN A 13 6.76 -4.26 -22.69
C ASN A 13 7.50 -5.29 -21.82
N ASN A 14 6.82 -6.33 -21.31
CA ASN A 14 7.46 -7.40 -20.51
C ASN A 14 8.17 -6.93 -19.22
N ARG A 15 7.83 -5.78 -18.71
CA ARG A 15 8.41 -5.29 -17.46
C ARG A 15 7.93 -6.14 -16.27
N THR A 16 8.86 -6.50 -15.42
CA THR A 16 8.60 -7.14 -14.14
C THR A 16 8.65 -6.09 -13.05
N ALA A 17 7.64 -6.10 -12.17
CA ALA A 17 7.64 -5.28 -10.97
C ALA A 17 8.10 -6.10 -9.76
N TYR A 18 8.91 -5.48 -8.92
CA TYR A 18 9.40 -6.01 -7.65
C TYR A 18 9.05 -5.04 -6.54
N ARG A 19 8.50 -5.55 -5.44
CA ARG A 19 8.46 -4.78 -4.20
C ARG A 19 9.79 -4.94 -3.50
N LEU A 20 10.41 -3.83 -3.12
CA LEU A 20 11.63 -3.80 -2.34
C LEU A 20 11.28 -3.38 -0.91
N SER A 21 11.70 -4.16 0.06
CA SER A 21 11.52 -3.82 1.47
C SER A 21 12.84 -3.86 2.22
N PRO A 22 13.06 -2.91 3.15
CA PRO A 22 14.23 -2.94 4.01
C PRO A 22 14.30 -4.25 4.79
N ALA A 23 15.46 -4.88 4.77
CA ALA A 23 15.70 -6.12 5.49
C ALA A 23 17.18 -6.23 5.88
N TYR A 24 17.45 -6.89 7.00
CA TYR A 24 18.77 -7.34 7.36
C TYR A 24 19.01 -8.77 6.87
N ILE A 25 20.16 -9.00 6.27
CA ILE A 25 20.65 -10.34 5.91
C ILE A 25 21.76 -10.68 6.87
N HIS A 26 21.53 -11.66 7.73
CA HIS A 26 22.53 -12.18 8.67
C HIS A 26 22.26 -13.66 8.95
N ASP A 27 23.32 -14.42 9.20
CA ASP A 27 23.26 -15.85 9.55
C ASP A 27 22.33 -16.67 8.64
N ASN A 28 22.37 -16.42 7.33
CA ASN A 28 21.52 -17.06 6.32
C ASN A 28 20.00 -16.85 6.55
N THR A 29 19.64 -15.72 7.16
CA THR A 29 18.26 -15.34 7.47
C THR A 29 17.97 -13.93 7.00
N ILE A 30 16.75 -13.69 6.52
CA ILE A 30 16.20 -12.38 6.22
C ILE A 30 15.34 -11.95 7.40
N GLU A 31 15.65 -10.79 7.97
CA GLU A 31 14.85 -10.13 9.00
C GLU A 31 14.35 -8.79 8.47
N TRP A 32 13.02 -8.66 8.33
CA TRP A 32 12.40 -7.46 7.78
C TRP A 32 12.45 -6.29 8.76
N SER A 33 12.81 -5.11 8.27
CA SER A 33 12.91 -3.90 9.08
C SER A 33 11.75 -2.95 8.77
N TYR A 34 10.91 -2.71 9.79
CA TYR A 34 9.76 -1.79 9.69
C TYR A 34 10.05 -0.40 10.28
N ASN A 35 11.03 -0.31 11.20
CA ASN A 35 11.40 0.94 11.84
C ASN A 35 12.65 1.53 11.18
N MET A 36 12.45 2.27 10.12
CA MET A 36 13.51 2.86 9.30
C MET A 36 13.64 4.39 9.45
N GLU A 37 12.95 5.02 10.43
CA GLU A 37 12.92 6.48 10.60
C GLU A 37 14.30 7.17 10.54
N LYS A 38 15.35 6.49 11.05
CA LYS A 38 16.72 7.03 11.08
C LYS A 38 17.62 6.57 9.93
N LEU A 39 17.25 5.54 9.22
CA LEU A 39 18.11 4.86 8.25
C LEU A 39 17.56 4.90 6.82
N HIS A 40 16.29 5.26 6.64
CA HIS A 40 15.65 5.20 5.32
C HIS A 40 16.31 6.12 4.29
N GLU A 41 16.77 7.32 4.69
CA GLU A 41 17.47 8.24 3.80
C GLU A 41 18.83 7.67 3.36
N SER A 42 19.60 7.12 4.31
CA SER A 42 20.89 6.50 4.00
C SER A 42 20.74 5.25 3.14
N LEU A 43 19.71 4.42 3.41
CA LEU A 43 19.43 3.24 2.60
C LEU A 43 19.00 3.66 1.17
N THR A 44 18.13 4.63 1.04
CA THR A 44 17.70 5.15 -0.27
C THR A 44 18.87 5.71 -1.05
N ALA A 45 19.75 6.48 -0.41
CA ALA A 45 20.96 7.02 -1.04
C ALA A 45 21.88 5.88 -1.51
N CYS A 46 22.16 4.90 -0.66
CA CYS A 46 23.00 3.75 -1.01
C CYS A 46 22.43 2.93 -2.19
N VAL A 47 21.10 2.73 -2.23
CA VAL A 47 20.45 2.07 -3.38
C VAL A 47 20.63 2.90 -4.65
N MET A 48 20.47 4.22 -4.58
CA MET A 48 20.62 5.10 -5.75
C MET A 48 22.07 5.22 -6.22
N ASP A 49 23.05 5.19 -5.30
CA ASP A 49 24.48 5.22 -5.63
C ASP A 49 24.94 3.95 -6.37
N ASN A 50 24.23 2.82 -6.17
CA ASN A 50 24.48 1.55 -6.84
C ASN A 50 23.48 1.24 -7.97
N PHE A 51 22.62 2.20 -8.35
CA PHE A 51 21.50 1.94 -9.26
C PHE A 51 21.95 1.66 -10.71
N ASP A 52 23.11 2.11 -11.11
CA ASP A 52 23.76 1.86 -12.41
C ASP A 52 24.05 0.36 -12.66
N ILE A 53 24.11 -0.47 -11.61
CA ILE A 53 24.16 -1.94 -11.73
C ILE A 53 23.00 -2.47 -12.60
N LEU A 54 21.86 -1.80 -12.56
CA LEU A 54 20.67 -2.18 -13.34
C LEU A 54 20.64 -1.61 -14.76
N ASP A 55 21.67 -0.84 -15.17
CA ASP A 55 21.74 -0.29 -16.53
C ASP A 55 21.65 -1.40 -17.57
N GLY A 56 20.89 -1.14 -18.64
CA GLY A 56 20.61 -2.14 -19.68
C GLY A 56 19.31 -2.92 -19.49
N TYR A 57 18.63 -2.78 -18.35
CA TYR A 57 17.31 -3.38 -18.06
C TYR A 57 16.19 -2.35 -18.02
N ASP A 58 16.41 -1.11 -18.43
CA ASP A 58 15.47 0.01 -18.40
C ASP A 58 14.79 0.15 -17.02
N PRO A 59 15.55 0.31 -15.91
CA PRO A 59 15.00 0.31 -14.57
C PRO A 59 14.27 1.60 -14.24
N GLU A 60 13.15 1.50 -13.53
CA GLU A 60 12.46 2.62 -12.88
C GLU A 60 12.21 2.25 -11.41
N ILE A 61 12.61 3.12 -10.48
CA ILE A 61 12.39 2.92 -9.05
C ILE A 61 11.62 4.09 -8.44
N LYS A 62 10.66 3.80 -7.58
CA LYS A 62 9.93 4.80 -6.78
C LYS A 62 9.92 4.39 -5.32
N PHE A 63 10.53 5.23 -4.48
CA PHE A 63 10.53 5.05 -3.04
C PHE A 63 9.25 5.63 -2.42
N PHE A 64 8.79 4.97 -1.39
CA PHE A 64 7.68 5.40 -0.56
C PHE A 64 7.99 5.12 0.92
N LEU A 65 7.00 5.00 1.77
CA LEU A 65 7.10 4.92 3.21
C LEU A 65 8.29 4.09 3.74
N ASN A 66 9.12 4.69 4.59
CA ASN A 66 10.18 4.03 5.36
C ASN A 66 11.23 3.27 4.53
N GLY A 67 11.62 3.78 3.37
CA GLY A 67 12.63 3.16 2.51
C GLY A 67 12.15 1.96 1.70
N ARG A 68 10.85 1.67 1.70
CA ARG A 68 10.23 0.73 0.78
C ARG A 68 10.23 1.31 -0.63
N ALA A 69 10.33 0.46 -1.64
CA ALA A 69 10.26 0.90 -3.03
C ALA A 69 9.53 -0.11 -3.92
N ILE A 70 9.10 0.38 -5.08
CA ILE A 70 8.76 -0.46 -6.21
C ILE A 70 9.83 -0.23 -7.28
N LEU A 71 10.38 -1.32 -7.75
CA LEU A 71 11.27 -1.38 -8.91
C LEU A 71 10.51 -2.03 -10.06
N THR A 72 10.57 -1.42 -11.25
CA THR A 72 10.16 -2.08 -12.50
C THR A 72 11.33 -2.10 -13.46
N MET A 73 11.53 -3.21 -14.16
CA MET A 73 12.62 -3.36 -15.12
C MET A 73 12.26 -4.42 -16.18
N GLU A 74 12.93 -4.37 -17.33
CA GLU A 74 12.83 -5.41 -18.35
C GLU A 74 13.59 -6.64 -17.89
N CYS A 75 12.87 -7.65 -17.43
CA CYS A 75 13.47 -8.90 -16.95
C CYS A 75 12.51 -10.07 -17.18
N ASP A 76 13.04 -11.19 -17.66
CA ASP A 76 12.23 -12.38 -17.91
C ASP A 76 12.05 -13.26 -16.67
N ASP A 77 12.91 -13.13 -15.69
CA ASP A 77 12.85 -13.90 -14.47
C ASP A 77 11.85 -13.34 -13.45
N ILE A 78 10.99 -14.20 -12.95
CA ILE A 78 10.08 -13.92 -11.83
C ILE A 78 10.48 -14.86 -10.69
N PRO A 79 11.45 -14.48 -9.86
CA PRO A 79 11.89 -15.34 -8.77
C PRO A 79 10.82 -15.47 -7.69
N ASP A 80 10.66 -16.68 -7.17
CA ASP A 80 9.85 -16.94 -5.98
C ASP A 80 10.69 -16.65 -4.73
N LEU A 81 10.51 -15.48 -4.14
CA LEU A 81 11.27 -14.98 -3.00
C LEU A 81 10.39 -14.88 -1.75
N PRO A 82 10.97 -15.06 -0.55
CA PRO A 82 10.22 -14.93 0.69
C PRO A 82 9.66 -13.51 0.86
N ALA A 83 8.48 -13.43 1.47
CA ALA A 83 7.76 -12.18 1.71
C ALA A 83 7.63 -11.90 3.22
N PRO A 84 7.56 -10.60 3.62
CA PRO A 84 7.25 -10.23 5.00
C PRO A 84 5.87 -10.80 5.43
N PRO A 85 5.54 -10.79 6.73
CA PRO A 85 6.26 -10.10 7.81
C PRO A 85 7.26 -10.95 8.60
N MET A 86 7.24 -12.28 8.44
CA MET A 86 8.02 -13.18 9.28
C MET A 86 9.46 -13.31 8.78
N PRO A 87 10.46 -13.42 9.68
CA PRO A 87 11.81 -13.80 9.28
C PRO A 87 11.79 -15.10 8.46
N ALA A 88 12.64 -15.17 7.45
CA ALA A 88 12.69 -16.30 6.55
C ALA A 88 14.15 -16.71 6.25
N PRO A 89 14.41 -17.97 5.87
CA PRO A 89 15.71 -18.35 5.33
C PRO A 89 16.08 -17.48 4.13
N TYR A 90 17.33 -17.04 4.09
CA TYR A 90 17.84 -16.28 2.95
C TYR A 90 17.73 -17.11 1.68
N LYS A 91 17.16 -16.51 0.66
CA LYS A 91 17.12 -17.05 -0.69
C LYS A 91 17.87 -16.09 -1.61
N GLU A 92 18.84 -16.59 -2.32
CA GLU A 92 19.62 -15.79 -3.24
C GLU A 92 18.72 -15.13 -4.29
N VAL A 93 18.94 -13.83 -4.51
CA VAL A 93 18.26 -13.08 -5.56
C VAL A 93 19.05 -13.27 -6.85
N PRO A 94 18.44 -13.79 -7.92
CA PRO A 94 19.18 -14.07 -9.15
C PRO A 94 19.54 -12.81 -9.94
N GLY A 95 20.63 -12.91 -10.69
CA GLY A 95 21.04 -11.92 -11.69
C GLY A 95 21.41 -10.56 -11.13
N VAL A 96 21.32 -9.55 -11.96
CA VAL A 96 21.72 -8.17 -11.67
C VAL A 96 21.02 -7.56 -10.44
N LEU A 97 19.79 -7.96 -10.16
CA LEU A 97 19.09 -7.52 -8.95
C LEU A 97 19.74 -8.09 -7.68
N GLY A 98 20.30 -9.31 -7.76
CA GLY A 98 21.07 -9.90 -6.67
C GLY A 98 22.39 -9.16 -6.43
N GLU A 99 23.03 -8.65 -7.48
CA GLU A 99 24.22 -7.81 -7.35
C GLU A 99 23.91 -6.51 -6.62
N LEU A 100 22.82 -5.82 -6.98
CA LEU A 100 22.36 -4.61 -6.26
C LEU A 100 22.09 -4.91 -4.77
N VAL A 101 21.34 -5.97 -4.48
CA VAL A 101 21.03 -6.39 -3.09
C VAL A 101 22.31 -6.66 -2.31
N GLY A 102 23.29 -7.32 -2.91
CA GLY A 102 24.59 -7.64 -2.30
C GLY A 102 25.43 -6.38 -2.05
N CYS A 103 25.60 -5.51 -3.02
CA CYS A 103 26.36 -4.27 -2.87
C CYS A 103 25.79 -3.40 -1.74
N VAL A 104 24.47 -3.21 -1.72
CA VAL A 104 23.81 -2.44 -0.65
C VAL A 104 24.00 -3.10 0.72
N ALA A 105 23.89 -4.44 0.81
CA ALA A 105 24.12 -5.18 2.06
C ALA A 105 25.55 -5.03 2.58
N ASP A 106 26.54 -5.07 1.70
CA ASP A 106 27.95 -4.92 2.07
C ASP A 106 28.24 -3.52 2.60
N GLU A 107 27.78 -2.48 1.92
CA GLU A 107 27.96 -1.08 2.33
C GLU A 107 27.20 -0.72 3.61
N MET A 108 26.00 -1.26 3.77
CA MET A 108 25.10 -0.97 4.89
C MET A 108 25.18 -2.00 6.03
N LYS A 109 26.25 -2.83 6.08
CA LYS A 109 26.51 -3.81 7.15
C LYS A 109 25.37 -4.80 7.36
N GLY A 110 24.88 -5.36 6.29
CA GLY A 110 23.79 -6.34 6.26
C GLY A 110 22.39 -5.77 6.02
N LEU A 111 22.19 -4.45 6.18
CA LEU A 111 20.94 -3.81 5.79
C LEU A 111 20.88 -3.66 4.26
N THR A 112 19.77 -4.05 3.66
CA THR A 112 19.55 -3.93 2.23
C THR A 112 18.09 -3.72 1.89
N VAL A 113 17.76 -3.61 0.61
CA VAL A 113 16.40 -3.67 0.05
C VAL A 113 16.19 -5.05 -0.58
N TYR A 114 15.44 -5.90 0.08
CA TYR A 114 15.21 -7.25 -0.41
C TYR A 114 13.94 -7.32 -1.27
N PRO A 115 14.00 -7.88 -2.50
CA PRO A 115 12.88 -7.98 -3.40
C PRO A 115 11.91 -9.11 -3.03
N TRP A 116 10.62 -8.87 -3.26
CA TRP A 116 9.54 -9.85 -3.10
C TRP A 116 8.31 -9.46 -3.91
N GLY A 117 7.28 -10.30 -3.94
CA GLY A 117 6.02 -9.99 -4.62
C GLY A 117 6.18 -9.67 -6.10
N CYS A 118 7.10 -10.38 -6.76
CA CYS A 118 7.45 -10.17 -8.16
C CYS A 118 6.29 -10.51 -9.08
N GLY A 119 6.13 -9.75 -10.18
CA GLY A 119 5.09 -10.07 -11.16
C GLY A 119 5.12 -9.18 -12.40
N ARG A 120 4.42 -9.64 -13.43
CA ARG A 120 4.17 -8.92 -14.68
C ARG A 120 2.73 -8.50 -14.78
N PHE A 121 2.50 -7.37 -15.43
CA PHE A 121 1.17 -6.95 -15.77
C PHE A 121 0.68 -7.74 -16.99
N ASN A 122 -0.33 -8.57 -16.76
CA ASN A 122 -1.12 -9.13 -17.84
C ASN A 122 -2.29 -8.18 -18.06
N ASP A 123 -2.39 -7.62 -19.25
CA ASP A 123 -3.50 -6.72 -19.66
C ASP A 123 -4.82 -7.51 -19.74
N GLN A 124 -5.23 -8.06 -18.60
CA GLN A 124 -6.56 -8.64 -18.46
C GLN A 124 -7.54 -7.49 -18.33
N LYS A 125 -8.13 -7.16 -19.46
CA LYS A 125 -9.20 -6.18 -19.57
C LYS A 125 -10.19 -6.35 -18.42
N ASN A 126 -10.37 -5.27 -17.68
CA ASN A 126 -11.45 -4.94 -16.75
C ASN A 126 -12.39 -6.12 -16.44
N ILE A 127 -11.99 -6.96 -15.48
CA ILE A 127 -12.83 -8.08 -15.01
C ILE A 127 -14.06 -7.57 -14.25
N TYR A 128 -14.02 -6.30 -13.81
CA TYR A 128 -15.09 -5.68 -13.03
C TYR A 128 -15.52 -4.35 -13.68
N PRO A 129 -16.68 -4.33 -14.36
CA PRO A 129 -17.23 -3.08 -14.93
C PRO A 129 -17.81 -2.14 -13.86
N CYS A 130 -17.37 -2.27 -12.60
CA CYS A 130 -17.95 -1.56 -11.50
C CYS A 130 -17.28 -0.21 -11.27
N ALA A 131 -18.14 0.79 -11.06
CA ALA A 131 -17.83 2.07 -10.41
C ALA A 131 -16.68 2.88 -11.03
N LYS A 132 -16.82 3.23 -12.31
CA LYS A 132 -15.90 4.19 -12.95
C LYS A 132 -15.92 5.58 -12.30
N ASP A 133 -16.97 5.88 -11.53
CA ASP A 133 -17.18 7.19 -10.90
C ASP A 133 -16.63 7.26 -9.46
N ILE A 134 -15.57 6.52 -9.17
CA ILE A 134 -14.86 6.60 -7.88
C ILE A 134 -13.51 7.27 -8.10
N MET A 135 -13.18 8.20 -7.21
CA MET A 135 -11.86 8.78 -7.04
C MET A 135 -11.25 8.25 -5.75
N ALA A 136 -10.19 7.47 -5.84
CA ALA A 136 -9.43 7.01 -4.69
C ALA A 136 -8.37 8.05 -4.30
N ILE A 137 -8.28 8.37 -3.01
CA ILE A 137 -7.29 9.31 -2.46
C ILE A 137 -6.56 8.61 -1.33
N SER A 138 -5.25 8.46 -1.46
CA SER A 138 -4.44 7.71 -0.50
C SER A 138 -2.96 8.06 -0.66
N ASP A 139 -2.14 7.70 0.32
CA ASP A 139 -0.68 7.59 0.20
C ASP A 139 -0.23 6.14 -0.09
N SER A 140 -1.14 5.18 0.05
CA SER A 140 -0.85 3.76 -0.16
C SER A 140 -0.83 3.39 -1.65
N PRO A 141 0.34 3.02 -2.22
CA PRO A 141 0.43 2.58 -3.60
C PRO A 141 -0.46 1.36 -3.90
N THR A 142 -0.73 0.52 -2.90
CA THR A 142 -1.59 -0.65 -3.03
C THR A 142 -3.05 -0.23 -3.26
N ALA A 143 -3.59 0.67 -2.42
CA ALA A 143 -4.95 1.16 -2.55
C ALA A 143 -5.17 1.87 -3.90
N LEU A 144 -4.23 2.75 -4.30
CA LEU A 144 -4.26 3.45 -5.57
C LEU A 144 -4.16 2.49 -6.76
N GLY A 145 -3.28 1.48 -6.67
CA GLY A 145 -3.08 0.50 -7.72
C GLY A 145 -4.29 -0.42 -7.94
N ILE A 146 -5.03 -0.73 -6.88
CA ILE A 146 -6.31 -1.43 -7.00
C ILE A 146 -7.29 -0.56 -7.81
N SER A 147 -7.43 0.71 -7.46
CA SER A 147 -8.30 1.65 -8.20
C SER A 147 -7.85 1.80 -9.66
N ALA A 148 -6.56 1.95 -9.92
CA ALA A 148 -6.00 1.98 -11.27
C ALA A 148 -6.35 0.72 -12.07
N SER A 149 -6.20 -0.47 -11.46
CA SER A 149 -6.50 -1.75 -12.11
C SER A 149 -7.99 -1.94 -12.43
N LEU A 150 -8.86 -1.27 -11.68
CA LEU A 150 -10.31 -1.25 -11.89
C LEU A 150 -10.75 -0.15 -12.88
N GLY A 151 -9.82 0.67 -13.39
CA GLY A 151 -10.12 1.80 -14.27
C GLY A 151 -10.79 2.97 -13.57
N GLN A 152 -10.65 3.08 -12.26
CA GLN A 152 -11.12 4.19 -11.42
C GLN A 152 -10.10 5.34 -11.41
N GLY A 153 -10.55 6.55 -11.07
CA GLY A 153 -9.66 7.67 -10.77
C GLY A 153 -8.89 7.43 -9.46
N TYR A 154 -7.66 7.97 -9.37
CA TYR A 154 -6.88 7.92 -8.14
C TYR A 154 -5.92 9.10 -8.01
N LYS A 155 -5.58 9.45 -6.76
CA LYS A 155 -4.63 10.53 -6.43
C LYS A 155 -3.72 10.09 -5.30
N LEU A 156 -2.41 10.17 -5.53
CA LEU A 156 -1.41 9.99 -4.49
C LEU A 156 -1.30 11.30 -3.69
N VAL A 157 -1.72 11.28 -2.44
CA VAL A 157 -1.65 12.41 -1.50
C VAL A 157 -1.00 11.93 -0.22
N LYS A 158 0.24 12.34 0.00
CA LYS A 158 1.08 11.84 1.12
C LYS A 158 0.61 12.34 2.48
N ASP A 159 0.28 13.63 2.57
CA ASP A 159 -0.14 14.26 3.82
C ASP A 159 -1.61 13.94 4.11
N LEU A 160 -1.87 13.45 5.33
CA LEU A 160 -3.22 13.10 5.77
C LEU A 160 -4.16 14.31 5.75
N ASP A 161 -3.68 15.47 6.21
CA ASP A 161 -4.48 16.69 6.29
C ASP A 161 -4.89 17.21 4.91
N ASP A 162 -4.03 17.02 3.90
CA ASP A 162 -4.31 17.44 2.52
C ASP A 162 -5.33 16.53 1.82
N ARG A 163 -5.47 15.28 2.24
CA ARG A 163 -6.43 14.33 1.63
C ARG A 163 -7.87 14.79 1.80
N PHE A 164 -8.22 15.39 2.93
CA PHE A 164 -9.59 15.80 3.24
C PHE A 164 -10.12 16.94 2.35
N PRO A 165 -9.44 18.08 2.21
CA PRO A 165 -9.90 19.13 1.29
C PRO A 165 -9.87 18.71 -0.18
N ILE A 166 -8.97 17.81 -0.57
CA ILE A 166 -8.95 17.23 -1.92
C ILE A 166 -10.20 16.34 -2.12
N ALA A 167 -10.54 15.53 -1.13
CA ALA A 167 -11.72 14.68 -1.16
C ALA A 167 -13.02 15.50 -1.28
N VAL A 168 -13.17 16.56 -0.49
CA VAL A 168 -14.33 17.47 -0.59
C VAL A 168 -14.49 18.04 -1.99
N ARG A 169 -13.41 18.51 -2.60
CA ARG A 169 -13.43 19.05 -3.97
C ARG A 169 -13.84 17.98 -5.00
N ASP A 170 -13.33 16.76 -4.84
CA ASP A 170 -13.60 15.69 -5.80
C ASP A 170 -15.04 15.13 -5.68
N LEU A 171 -15.67 15.27 -4.51
CA LEU A 171 -17.10 14.93 -4.30
C LEU A 171 -18.06 15.73 -5.19
N GLU A 172 -17.64 16.86 -5.74
CA GLU A 172 -18.46 17.63 -6.70
C GLU A 172 -18.73 16.83 -8.00
N ASN A 173 -17.83 15.90 -8.36
CA ASN A 173 -17.88 15.22 -9.67
C ASN A 173 -17.84 13.69 -9.57
N SER A 174 -17.55 13.12 -8.40
CA SER A 174 -17.37 11.67 -8.25
C SER A 174 -17.67 11.21 -6.82
N ASN A 175 -17.89 9.91 -6.65
CA ASN A 175 -17.79 9.30 -5.34
C ASN A 175 -16.32 9.23 -4.91
N VAL A 176 -16.03 9.46 -3.65
CA VAL A 176 -14.65 9.44 -3.14
C VAL A 176 -14.43 8.23 -2.25
N PHE A 177 -13.36 7.51 -2.50
CA PHE A 177 -12.80 6.52 -1.59
C PHE A 177 -11.56 7.12 -0.92
N LEU A 178 -11.74 7.63 0.30
CA LEU A 178 -10.67 8.20 1.11
C LEU A 178 -10.05 7.08 1.96
N HIS A 179 -8.83 6.72 1.66
CA HIS A 179 -8.09 5.67 2.37
C HIS A 179 -7.06 6.28 3.32
N MET A 180 -7.01 5.76 4.54
CA MET A 180 -6.17 6.21 5.63
C MET A 180 -5.41 5.02 6.22
N ASP A 181 -4.11 4.94 5.93
CA ASP A 181 -3.22 3.82 6.27
C ASP A 181 -2.50 4.02 7.62
N GLU A 182 -2.49 5.25 8.13
CA GLU A 182 -1.72 5.66 9.30
C GLU A 182 -2.08 4.86 10.57
N VAL A 183 -3.36 4.51 10.72
CA VAL A 183 -3.85 3.74 11.89
C VAL A 183 -3.23 2.34 11.91
N ASP A 184 -3.13 1.72 10.75
CA ASP A 184 -2.51 0.40 10.57
C ASP A 184 -0.99 0.49 10.73
N GLU A 185 -0.34 1.45 10.10
CA GLU A 185 1.11 1.66 10.19
C GLU A 185 1.59 1.88 11.62
N TYR A 186 0.89 2.69 12.44
CA TYR A 186 1.25 2.86 13.85
C TYR A 186 0.98 1.61 14.69
N SER A 187 0.05 0.77 14.27
CA SER A 187 -0.14 -0.54 14.90
C SER A 187 1.03 -1.47 14.60
N HIS A 188 1.49 -1.55 13.36
CA HIS A 188 2.69 -2.31 12.96
C HIS A 188 3.97 -1.82 13.67
N GLN A 189 4.07 -0.50 13.91
CA GLN A 189 5.16 0.10 14.69
C GLN A 189 5.05 -0.18 16.18
N LYS A 190 3.96 -0.82 16.66
CA LYS A 190 3.69 -1.11 18.08
C LYS A 190 3.62 0.17 18.94
N ASP A 191 3.06 1.24 18.38
CA ASP A 191 2.89 2.53 19.05
C ASP A 191 1.39 2.85 19.28
N PRO A 192 0.80 2.31 20.38
CA PRO A 192 -0.60 2.55 20.66
C PRO A 192 -0.92 4.03 20.94
N ALA A 193 0.06 4.80 21.42
CA ALA A 193 -0.15 6.21 21.70
C ALA A 193 -0.24 7.03 20.41
N LYS A 194 0.58 6.75 19.41
CA LYS A 194 0.44 7.37 18.08
C LYS A 194 -0.85 6.94 17.41
N LYS A 195 -1.23 5.65 17.51
CA LYS A 195 -2.49 5.15 16.97
C LYS A 195 -3.70 5.91 17.50
N VAL A 196 -3.77 6.14 18.82
CA VAL A 196 -4.87 6.93 19.43
C VAL A 196 -4.86 8.37 18.91
N ARG A 197 -3.69 9.03 18.90
CA ARG A 197 -3.59 10.42 18.42
C ARG A 197 -4.02 10.59 16.96
N VAL A 198 -3.66 9.64 16.09
CA VAL A 198 -4.09 9.74 14.68
C VAL A 198 -5.59 9.49 14.52
N LEU A 199 -6.19 8.58 15.30
CA LEU A 199 -7.65 8.40 15.31
C LEU A 199 -8.39 9.66 15.74
N GLU A 200 -7.94 10.32 16.81
CA GLU A 200 -8.49 11.59 17.27
C GLU A 200 -8.26 12.71 16.25
N HIS A 201 -7.17 12.67 15.51
CA HIS A 201 -6.91 13.64 14.44
C HIS A 201 -7.82 13.42 13.25
N ILE A 202 -8.01 12.18 12.80
CA ILE A 202 -8.95 11.80 11.73
C ILE A 202 -10.38 12.25 12.11
N ASP A 203 -10.78 12.02 13.35
CA ASP A 203 -12.12 12.42 13.85
C ASP A 203 -12.35 13.94 13.69
N ARG A 204 -11.36 14.76 14.10
CA ARG A 204 -11.41 16.22 13.90
C ARG A 204 -11.43 16.63 12.43
N LEU A 205 -10.69 15.93 11.56
CA LEU A 205 -10.71 16.20 10.13
C LEU A 205 -12.05 15.82 9.50
N MET A 206 -12.66 14.70 9.94
CA MET A 206 -14.00 14.29 9.53
C MET A 206 -15.04 15.34 9.92
N GLU A 207 -15.04 15.80 11.16
CA GLU A 207 -15.94 16.87 11.63
C GLU A 207 -15.76 18.15 10.81
N LYS A 208 -14.52 18.58 10.62
CA LYS A 208 -14.19 19.81 9.91
C LYS A 208 -14.60 19.81 8.43
N HIS A 209 -14.43 18.69 7.73
CA HIS A 209 -14.54 18.63 6.28
C HIS A 209 -15.80 17.92 5.77
N PHE A 210 -16.43 17.05 6.57
CA PHE A 210 -17.54 16.22 6.16
C PHE A 210 -18.79 16.32 7.04
N SER A 211 -18.89 17.34 7.92
CA SER A 211 -20.07 17.57 8.75
C SER A 211 -21.36 17.69 7.93
N ASP A 212 -21.29 18.23 6.73
CA ASP A 212 -22.42 18.47 5.84
C ASP A 212 -22.57 17.40 4.75
N ALA A 213 -21.74 16.34 4.79
CA ALA A 213 -21.82 15.27 3.80
C ALA A 213 -23.05 14.39 4.03
N GLU A 214 -23.90 14.29 3.02
CA GLU A 214 -25.18 13.56 3.11
C GLU A 214 -24.98 12.05 3.27
N ARG A 215 -23.98 11.49 2.61
CA ARG A 215 -23.77 10.04 2.54
C ARG A 215 -22.31 9.68 2.78
N ILE A 216 -22.04 9.15 3.96
CA ILE A 216 -20.73 8.63 4.33
C ILE A 216 -20.87 7.15 4.69
N VAL A 217 -19.93 6.34 4.20
CA VAL A 217 -19.69 4.98 4.66
C VAL A 217 -18.31 4.95 5.29
N TYR A 218 -18.23 4.65 6.57
CA TYR A 218 -16.99 4.45 7.27
C TYR A 218 -16.82 2.95 7.56
N PHE A 219 -15.71 2.37 7.17
CA PHE A 219 -15.44 0.96 7.42
C PHE A 219 -13.95 0.71 7.67
N VAL A 220 -13.67 -0.39 8.32
CA VAL A 220 -12.32 -0.90 8.61
C VAL A 220 -12.20 -2.25 7.92
N ASP A 221 -11.09 -2.51 7.27
CA ASP A 221 -10.84 -3.76 6.54
C ASP A 221 -10.40 -4.90 7.47
N HIS A 222 -9.54 -4.60 8.46
CA HIS A 222 -9.08 -5.55 9.48
C HIS A 222 -8.67 -4.85 10.78
N GLY A 223 -8.56 -5.61 11.86
CA GLY A 223 -7.93 -5.15 13.08
C GLY A 223 -6.43 -5.43 13.06
N THR A 224 -5.63 -4.49 13.61
CA THR A 224 -4.20 -4.66 13.80
C THR A 224 -3.82 -4.33 15.24
N SER A 225 -3.12 -5.26 15.90
CA SER A 225 -2.69 -5.11 17.28
C SER A 225 -1.54 -4.11 17.40
N SER A 226 -1.72 -3.04 18.14
CA SER A 226 -0.62 -2.12 18.46
C SER A 226 0.32 -2.63 19.58
N ILE A 227 0.12 -3.87 20.04
CA ILE A 227 1.01 -4.56 20.99
C ILE A 227 1.92 -5.53 20.23
N THR A 228 1.35 -6.36 19.37
CA THR A 228 2.11 -7.38 18.62
C THR A 228 2.52 -6.91 17.23
N GLY A 229 1.83 -5.92 16.66
CA GLY A 229 2.00 -5.46 15.28
C GLY A 229 1.37 -6.41 14.25
N GLU A 230 0.54 -7.35 14.68
CA GLU A 230 -0.04 -8.38 13.79
C GLU A 230 -1.51 -8.08 13.48
N HIS A 231 -1.95 -8.50 12.30
CA HIS A 231 -3.36 -8.48 11.94
C HIS A 231 -4.14 -9.47 12.80
N LEU A 232 -5.32 -9.05 13.21
CA LEU A 232 -6.20 -9.83 14.10
C LEU A 232 -7.43 -10.31 13.35
N PRO A 233 -7.82 -11.60 13.45
CA PRO A 233 -9.03 -12.14 12.86
C PRO A 233 -10.25 -11.77 13.71
N ILE A 234 -10.51 -10.48 13.89
CA ILE A 234 -11.61 -9.94 14.67
C ILE A 234 -12.68 -9.31 13.78
N ARG A 235 -13.89 -9.17 14.33
CA ARG A 235 -14.94 -8.35 13.70
C ARG A 235 -14.51 -6.89 13.71
N VAL A 236 -14.75 -6.21 12.59
CA VAL A 236 -14.48 -4.78 12.44
C VAL A 236 -15.79 -4.01 12.25
N PRO A 237 -15.85 -2.78 12.77
CA PRO A 237 -17.05 -1.97 12.60
C PRO A 237 -17.15 -1.39 11.20
N PHE A 238 -18.40 -1.14 10.78
CA PHE A 238 -18.69 -0.16 9.75
C PHE A 238 -19.85 0.73 10.21
N TRP A 239 -19.95 1.90 9.65
CA TRP A 239 -20.97 2.87 9.99
C TRP A 239 -21.41 3.67 8.75
N THR A 240 -22.67 4.14 8.72
CA THR A 240 -23.22 4.94 7.64
C THR A 240 -24.04 6.09 8.18
N THR A 241 -24.05 7.23 7.49
CA THR A 241 -24.92 8.39 7.81
C THR A 241 -26.33 8.24 7.27
N PHE A 242 -26.60 7.19 6.51
CA PHE A 242 -27.88 6.98 5.83
C PHE A 242 -28.40 5.55 6.03
N ASP A 243 -29.69 5.37 5.82
CA ASP A 243 -30.35 4.08 5.97
C ASP A 243 -29.84 3.08 4.91
N THR A 244 -29.58 1.87 5.35
CA THR A 244 -29.14 0.75 4.51
C THR A 244 -30.01 -0.48 4.73
N SER A 245 -29.86 -1.47 3.87
CA SER A 245 -30.49 -2.79 4.08
C SER A 245 -29.86 -3.62 5.20
N ILE A 246 -28.79 -3.10 5.82
CA ILE A 246 -28.06 -3.78 6.91
C ILE A 246 -28.63 -3.31 8.23
N LYS A 247 -29.06 -4.24 9.08
CA LYS A 247 -29.61 -3.90 10.40
C LYS A 247 -28.49 -3.58 11.38
N ASN A 248 -28.78 -2.70 12.32
CA ASN A 248 -27.83 -2.39 13.40
C ASN A 248 -27.48 -3.67 14.18
N GLY A 249 -26.16 -3.92 14.34
CA GLY A 249 -25.64 -5.12 14.98
C GLY A 249 -25.61 -6.39 14.09
N GLU A 250 -25.98 -6.28 12.82
CA GLU A 250 -25.90 -7.40 11.88
C GLU A 250 -24.45 -7.67 11.48
N ASP A 251 -24.03 -8.93 11.55
CA ASP A 251 -22.74 -9.38 10.99
C ASP A 251 -22.84 -9.59 9.48
N VAL A 252 -22.04 -8.84 8.74
CA VAL A 252 -22.02 -8.90 7.28
C VAL A 252 -20.63 -9.27 6.80
N PRO A 253 -20.45 -10.31 5.95
CA PRO A 253 -19.16 -10.54 5.31
C PRO A 253 -18.70 -9.31 4.53
N LEU A 254 -17.44 -8.88 4.69
CA LEU A 254 -16.90 -7.64 4.12
C LEU A 254 -17.21 -7.51 2.62
N LYS A 255 -17.04 -8.56 1.84
CA LYS A 255 -17.36 -8.59 0.40
C LYS A 255 -18.82 -8.26 0.04
N ARG A 256 -19.74 -8.31 1.03
CA ARG A 256 -21.16 -7.99 0.84
C ARG A 256 -21.55 -6.62 1.38
N VAL A 257 -20.66 -5.95 2.12
CA VAL A 257 -20.96 -4.65 2.74
C VAL A 257 -21.28 -3.61 1.66
N ILE A 258 -20.34 -3.35 0.77
CA ILE A 258 -20.52 -2.34 -0.28
C ILE A 258 -21.71 -2.66 -1.21
N PRO A 259 -21.87 -3.90 -1.77
CA PRO A 259 -23.05 -4.23 -2.57
C PRO A 259 -24.38 -4.03 -1.83
N ARG A 260 -24.46 -4.32 -0.53
CA ARG A 260 -25.68 -4.11 0.27
C ARG A 260 -25.94 -2.63 0.61
N ILE A 261 -24.89 -1.83 0.78
CA ILE A 261 -25.02 -0.40 1.05
C ILE A 261 -25.45 0.36 -0.19
N MET A 262 -24.84 0.05 -1.32
CA MET A 262 -25.05 0.77 -2.58
C MET A 262 -26.24 0.24 -3.39
N GLY A 263 -26.85 -0.87 -2.95
CA GLY A 263 -27.89 -1.57 -3.70
C GLY A 263 -27.34 -2.34 -4.91
N ASN A 264 -28.20 -3.12 -5.57
CA ASN A 264 -27.80 -3.97 -6.73
C ASN A 264 -27.42 -3.17 -8.00
N THR A 265 -27.29 -1.86 -7.91
CA THR A 265 -26.89 -1.00 -9.03
C THR A 265 -25.38 -0.99 -9.31
N TRP A 266 -24.62 -1.77 -8.52
CA TRP A 266 -23.15 -1.84 -8.59
C TRP A 266 -22.62 -3.19 -9.13
N ILE A 267 -23.50 -4.04 -9.62
CA ILE A 267 -23.14 -5.30 -10.30
C ILE A 267 -23.42 -5.18 -11.79
#